data_45d981da56d4de37109af791740d0462
#
_entry.id   45d981da56d4de37109af791740d0462
#
_cell.length_a   1.000
_cell.length_b   1.000
_cell.length_c   1.000
_cell.angle_alpha   90.00
_cell.angle_beta   90.00
_cell.angle_gamma   90.00
#
_symmetry.space_group_name_H-M   'P 1'
#
loop_
_entity.id
_entity.type
_entity.pdbx_description
1 polymer ?
#
loop_
_entity_poly.entity_id
_entity_poly.type
_entity_poly.pdbx_seq_one_letter_code
_entity_poly.pdbx_strand_id
1 'polypeptide(L)'
;PFVSRSSVIRNPDGSVVFEMKNVVVPEHWSQVATDILAQKYFRRAGVPAQTRRVPEEGVPEWLWRSERASSDTPLGTETDARQVFHRLAGCWTYWGWKGGYFSSEADARAFYDELVYMLAMQMAAPNSPQWFNTGLHWAYGISGPPQGHKYVDPQTGEIKDSTSAYERPAPHACFIQ
;
A
#
# COMPACT_ATOMS: atom_id res chain seq x y z
N PRO A 1 8.96 -17.70 -6.02
CA PRO A 1 8.44 -18.26 -4.76
C PRO A 1 8.45 -17.21 -3.65
N PHE A 2 7.58 -17.39 -2.64
CA PHE A 2 7.53 -16.59 -1.42
C PHE A 2 7.85 -17.49 -0.23
N VAL A 3 8.58 -16.95 0.73
CA VAL A 3 9.02 -17.68 1.93
C VAL A 3 8.66 -16.90 3.19
N SER A 4 8.49 -17.61 4.30
CA SER A 4 8.25 -17.00 5.62
C SER A 4 9.59 -16.85 6.35
N ARG A 5 9.80 -15.67 6.93
CA ARG A 5 10.97 -15.32 7.73
C ARG A 5 10.59 -14.66 9.03
N SER A 6 11.55 -14.56 9.95
CA SER A 6 11.41 -13.74 11.16
C SER A 6 12.28 -12.51 11.05
N SER A 7 11.81 -11.39 11.63
CA SER A 7 12.57 -10.15 11.77
C SER A 7 12.66 -9.81 13.24
N VAL A 8 13.88 -9.58 13.75
CA VAL A 8 14.14 -9.33 15.17
C VAL A 8 15.14 -8.20 15.33
N ILE A 9 14.81 -7.20 16.17
CA ILE A 9 15.77 -6.19 16.64
C ILE A 9 16.08 -6.46 18.10
N ARG A 10 17.36 -6.48 18.44
CA ARG A 10 17.85 -6.63 19.81
C ARG A 10 18.70 -5.45 20.20
N ASN A 11 18.63 -5.09 21.48
CA ASN A 11 19.59 -4.18 22.10
C ASN A 11 20.94 -4.88 22.32
N PRO A 12 22.02 -4.12 22.59
CA PRO A 12 23.33 -4.68 22.91
C PRO A 12 23.32 -5.65 24.11
N ASP A 13 22.40 -5.48 25.05
CA ASP A 13 22.20 -6.37 26.20
C ASP A 13 21.43 -7.66 25.87
N GLY A 14 21.02 -7.84 24.60
CA GLY A 14 20.29 -9.00 24.12
C GLY A 14 18.76 -8.91 24.27
N SER A 15 18.25 -7.87 24.92
CA SER A 15 16.79 -7.67 25.04
C SER A 15 16.15 -7.41 23.66
N VAL A 16 14.96 -7.97 23.45
CA VAL A 16 14.23 -7.83 22.18
C VAL A 16 13.45 -6.52 22.19
N VAL A 17 13.75 -5.65 21.22
CA VAL A 17 13.06 -4.37 20.97
C VAL A 17 11.87 -4.58 20.02
N PHE A 18 12.06 -5.44 19.03
CA PHE A 18 11.05 -5.75 18.02
C PHE A 18 11.21 -7.21 17.58
N GLU A 19 10.10 -7.91 17.48
CA GLU A 19 10.04 -9.23 16.87
C GLU A 19 8.78 -9.35 16.02
N MET A 20 8.94 -9.84 14.79
CA MET A 20 7.85 -10.20 13.92
C MET A 20 8.15 -11.56 13.28
N LYS A 21 7.30 -12.53 13.55
CA LYS A 21 7.36 -13.88 12.96
C LYS A 21 6.46 -13.93 11.75
N ASN A 22 6.72 -14.90 10.87
CA ASN A 22 5.92 -15.17 9.67
C ASN A 22 5.83 -13.98 8.70
N VAL A 23 6.92 -13.24 8.55
CA VAL A 23 7.06 -12.20 7.52
C VAL A 23 7.22 -12.89 6.17
N VAL A 24 6.23 -12.76 5.28
CA VAL A 24 6.26 -13.40 3.97
C VAL A 24 6.88 -12.45 2.94
N VAL A 25 7.94 -12.89 2.29
CA VAL A 25 8.70 -12.10 1.29
C VAL A 25 9.11 -12.97 0.11
N PRO A 26 9.48 -12.37 -1.05
CA PRO A 26 10.10 -13.12 -2.13
C PRO A 26 11.36 -13.86 -1.64
N GLU A 27 11.53 -15.10 -2.07
CA GLU A 27 12.62 -15.98 -1.62
C GLU A 27 14.02 -15.39 -1.82
N HIS A 28 14.20 -14.66 -2.92
CA HIS A 28 15.49 -14.05 -3.27
C HIS A 28 15.84 -12.77 -2.48
N TRP A 29 14.89 -12.24 -1.68
CA TRP A 29 15.18 -11.07 -0.86
C TRP A 29 16.20 -11.42 0.24
N SER A 30 17.08 -10.46 0.52
CA SER A 30 18.00 -10.58 1.66
C SER A 30 17.27 -10.50 3.00
N GLN A 31 17.90 -10.96 4.08
CA GLN A 31 17.35 -10.76 5.43
C GLN A 31 17.25 -9.26 5.76
N VAL A 32 18.22 -8.44 5.32
CA VAL A 32 18.19 -6.99 5.53
C VAL A 32 16.98 -6.35 4.85
N ALA A 33 16.66 -6.73 3.60
CA ALA A 33 15.46 -6.24 2.91
C ALA A 33 14.17 -6.67 3.64
N THR A 34 14.12 -7.90 4.13
CA THR A 34 13.02 -8.42 4.94
C THR A 34 12.84 -7.60 6.23
N ASP A 35 13.92 -7.32 6.94
CA ASP A 35 13.92 -6.55 8.18
C ASP A 35 13.46 -5.11 7.96
N ILE A 36 13.93 -4.46 6.91
CA ILE A 36 13.51 -3.10 6.55
C ILE A 36 12.01 -3.07 6.24
N LEU A 37 11.51 -4.01 5.46
CA LEU A 37 10.07 -4.10 5.16
C LEU A 37 9.24 -4.27 6.43
N ALA A 38 9.58 -5.25 7.25
CA ALA A 38 8.83 -5.60 8.46
C ALA A 38 8.88 -4.49 9.52
N GLN A 39 10.03 -3.86 9.70
CA GLN A 39 10.25 -2.89 10.76
C GLN A 39 9.77 -1.48 10.40
N LYS A 40 9.81 -1.11 9.11
CA LYS A 40 9.55 0.27 8.67
C LYS A 40 8.32 0.41 7.79
N TYR A 41 8.05 -0.53 6.90
CA TYR A 41 7.09 -0.31 5.80
C TYR A 41 5.77 -1.06 5.94
N PHE A 42 5.71 -2.16 6.68
CA PHE A 42 4.43 -2.78 7.00
C PHE A 42 3.54 -1.83 7.79
N ARG A 43 2.30 -1.69 7.36
CA ARG A 43 1.29 -1.01 8.17
C ARG A 43 1.00 -1.85 9.40
N ARG A 44 1.22 -1.27 10.60
CA ARG A 44 1.17 -2.00 11.87
C ARG A 44 -0.18 -1.97 12.56
N ALA A 45 -1.09 -1.11 12.14
CA ALA A 45 -2.38 -0.97 12.77
C ALA A 45 -3.47 -0.65 11.77
N GLY A 46 -4.70 -1.09 12.06
CA GLY A 46 -5.87 -0.76 11.26
C GLY A 46 -6.02 -1.60 9.99
N VAL A 47 -5.22 -2.65 9.79
CA VAL A 47 -5.34 -3.56 8.65
C VAL A 47 -6.42 -4.59 8.94
N PRO A 48 -7.55 -4.60 8.22
CA PRO A 48 -8.62 -5.53 8.49
C PRO A 48 -8.25 -6.95 8.06
N ALA A 49 -8.62 -7.94 8.90
CA ALA A 49 -8.41 -9.35 8.60
C ALA A 49 -9.21 -9.81 7.37
N GLN A 50 -10.34 -9.15 7.10
CA GLN A 50 -11.18 -9.38 5.93
C GLN A 50 -11.67 -8.05 5.38
N THR A 51 -11.67 -7.95 4.05
CA THR A 51 -12.16 -6.78 3.34
C THR A 51 -13.34 -7.14 2.44
N ARG A 52 -14.17 -6.16 2.13
CA ARG A 52 -15.17 -6.23 1.07
C ARG A 52 -14.86 -5.18 0.01
N ARG A 53 -15.18 -5.47 -1.23
CA ARG A 53 -15.08 -4.51 -2.31
C ARG A 53 -16.23 -3.52 -2.27
N VAL A 54 -15.94 -2.29 -2.65
CA VAL A 54 -16.92 -1.20 -2.77
C VAL A 54 -17.14 -0.94 -4.24
N PRO A 55 -18.31 -1.31 -4.79
CA PRO A 55 -18.62 -1.10 -6.19
C PRO A 55 -18.48 0.38 -6.59
N GLU A 56 -17.87 0.62 -7.73
CA GLU A 56 -17.70 1.95 -8.30
C GLU A 56 -17.99 1.91 -9.80
N GLU A 57 -18.95 2.74 -10.24
CA GLU A 57 -19.31 2.83 -11.65
C GLU A 57 -18.13 3.32 -12.51
N GLY A 58 -17.95 2.72 -13.69
CA GLY A 58 -16.86 3.07 -14.60
C GLY A 58 -15.48 2.56 -14.20
N VAL A 59 -15.38 1.80 -13.13
CA VAL A 59 -14.13 1.18 -12.67
C VAL A 59 -14.27 -0.34 -12.76
N PRO A 60 -13.31 -1.07 -13.35
CA PRO A 60 -13.31 -2.53 -13.35
C PRO A 60 -13.36 -3.11 -11.93
N GLU A 61 -14.08 -4.20 -11.74
CA GLU A 61 -14.28 -4.80 -10.41
C GLU A 61 -12.98 -5.10 -9.67
N TRP A 62 -11.96 -5.58 -10.38
CA TRP A 62 -10.68 -5.89 -9.77
C TRP A 62 -9.90 -4.65 -9.27
N LEU A 63 -10.26 -3.44 -9.73
CA LEU A 63 -9.72 -2.15 -9.27
C LEU A 63 -10.60 -1.45 -8.24
N TRP A 64 -11.76 -1.97 -7.90
CA TRP A 64 -12.57 -1.37 -6.84
C TRP A 64 -11.79 -1.31 -5.54
N ARG A 65 -11.91 -0.19 -4.85
CA ARG A 65 -11.35 -0.08 -3.51
C ARG A 65 -11.96 -1.12 -2.58
N SER A 66 -11.25 -1.43 -1.53
CA SER A 66 -11.73 -2.33 -0.48
C SER A 66 -11.83 -1.58 0.85
N GLU A 67 -12.71 -2.05 1.71
CA GLU A 67 -12.84 -1.57 3.07
C GLU A 67 -13.03 -2.73 4.03
N ARG A 68 -13.01 -2.46 5.33
CA ARG A 68 -13.27 -3.45 6.38
C ARG A 68 -14.61 -4.14 6.12
N ALA A 69 -14.64 -5.47 6.14
CA ALA A 69 -15.82 -6.24 5.78
C ALA A 69 -17.03 -5.96 6.69
N SER A 70 -16.79 -5.81 8.01
CA SER A 70 -17.79 -5.44 9.01
C SER A 70 -17.14 -4.76 10.21
N SER A 71 -17.94 -4.13 11.08
CA SER A 71 -17.45 -3.53 12.34
C SER A 71 -16.75 -4.53 13.25
N ASP A 72 -17.10 -5.80 13.17
CA ASP A 72 -16.57 -6.87 14.03
C ASP A 72 -15.32 -7.54 13.45
N THR A 73 -14.97 -7.26 12.18
CA THR A 73 -13.74 -7.79 11.59
C THR A 73 -12.53 -7.34 12.39
N PRO A 74 -11.65 -8.25 12.84
CA PRO A 74 -10.44 -7.87 13.57
C PRO A 74 -9.53 -6.96 12.76
N LEU A 75 -8.86 -6.05 13.45
CA LEU A 75 -7.82 -5.19 12.89
C LEU A 75 -6.44 -5.65 13.35
N GLY A 76 -5.49 -5.65 12.45
CA GLY A 76 -4.14 -6.13 12.70
C GLY A 76 -3.10 -5.34 11.91
N THR A 77 -2.08 -6.04 11.46
CA THR A 77 -0.90 -5.54 10.74
C THR A 77 -0.75 -6.23 9.39
N GLU A 78 -0.05 -5.59 8.46
CA GLU A 78 0.50 -6.28 7.30
C GLU A 78 1.59 -7.27 7.74
N THR A 79 1.65 -8.43 7.10
CA THR A 79 2.62 -9.50 7.39
C THR A 79 3.24 -10.10 6.13
N ASP A 80 2.73 -9.74 4.97
CA ASP A 80 3.08 -10.30 3.68
C ASP A 80 3.43 -9.17 2.70
N ALA A 81 4.59 -9.26 2.08
CA ALA A 81 5.04 -8.29 1.08
C ALA A 81 4.04 -8.10 -0.07
N ARG A 82 3.26 -9.15 -0.40
CA ARG A 82 2.22 -9.06 -1.44
C ARG A 82 1.13 -8.06 -1.07
N GLN A 83 0.82 -7.88 0.22
CA GLN A 83 -0.12 -6.86 0.68
C GLN A 83 0.40 -5.45 0.34
N VAL A 84 1.68 -5.22 0.58
CA VAL A 84 2.34 -3.94 0.28
C VAL A 84 2.39 -3.69 -1.22
N PHE A 85 2.83 -4.67 -2.01
CA PHE A 85 2.90 -4.54 -3.47
C PHE A 85 1.51 -4.29 -4.06
N HIS A 86 0.51 -5.02 -3.59
CA HIS A 86 -0.88 -4.87 -4.04
C HIS A 86 -1.44 -3.48 -3.74
N ARG A 87 -1.27 -2.95 -2.53
CA ARG A 87 -1.81 -1.63 -2.20
C ARG A 87 -1.13 -0.50 -2.96
N LEU A 88 0.18 -0.61 -3.19
CA LEU A 88 0.94 0.37 -3.97
C LEU A 88 0.54 0.31 -5.45
N ALA A 89 0.77 -0.83 -6.08
CA ALA A 89 0.49 -1.01 -7.50
C ALA A 89 -0.99 -0.83 -7.83
N GLY A 90 -1.88 -1.35 -6.98
CA GLY A 90 -3.32 -1.24 -7.16
C GLY A 90 -3.81 0.20 -7.05
N CYS A 91 -3.33 0.95 -6.05
CA CYS A 91 -3.70 2.34 -5.88
C CYS A 91 -3.22 3.22 -7.06
N TRP A 92 -1.98 3.04 -7.50
CA TRP A 92 -1.47 3.76 -8.69
C TRP A 92 -2.24 3.40 -9.95
N THR A 93 -2.59 2.14 -10.15
CA THR A 93 -3.39 1.69 -11.28
C THR A 93 -4.82 2.27 -11.20
N TYR A 94 -5.41 2.28 -10.02
CA TYR A 94 -6.72 2.90 -9.78
C TYR A 94 -6.70 4.39 -10.12
N TRP A 95 -5.70 5.13 -9.66
CA TRP A 95 -5.56 6.55 -10.01
C TRP A 95 -5.34 6.75 -11.51
N GLY A 96 -4.53 5.91 -12.14
CA GLY A 96 -4.31 5.94 -13.58
C GLY A 96 -5.59 5.66 -14.38
N TRP A 97 -6.40 4.72 -13.92
CA TRP A 97 -7.72 4.44 -14.51
C TRP A 97 -8.64 5.65 -14.42
N LYS A 98 -8.78 6.22 -13.23
CA LYS A 98 -9.59 7.43 -12.98
C LYS A 98 -9.09 8.64 -13.76
N GLY A 99 -7.79 8.72 -14.00
CA GLY A 99 -7.15 9.77 -14.80
C GLY A 99 -7.20 9.55 -16.32
N GLY A 100 -7.76 8.41 -16.78
CA GLY A 100 -7.86 8.11 -18.20
C GLY A 100 -6.53 7.77 -18.88
N TYR A 101 -5.55 7.22 -18.14
CA TYR A 101 -4.22 6.91 -18.66
C TYR A 101 -4.16 5.61 -19.46
N PHE A 102 -5.16 4.75 -19.35
CA PHE A 102 -5.18 3.46 -20.02
C PHE A 102 -6.18 3.44 -21.16
N SER A 103 -5.79 2.86 -22.28
CA SER A 103 -6.65 2.70 -23.45
C SER A 103 -7.64 1.55 -23.30
N SER A 104 -7.33 0.58 -22.44
CA SER A 104 -8.16 -0.58 -22.18
C SER A 104 -7.96 -1.12 -20.76
N GLU A 105 -8.88 -1.99 -20.33
CA GLU A 105 -8.72 -2.73 -19.08
C GLU A 105 -7.48 -3.65 -19.12
N ALA A 106 -7.16 -4.21 -20.28
CA ALA A 106 -5.97 -5.05 -20.46
C ALA A 106 -4.68 -4.26 -20.24
N ASP A 107 -4.61 -2.99 -20.69
CA ASP A 107 -3.46 -2.12 -20.45
C ASP A 107 -3.30 -1.80 -18.96
N ALA A 108 -4.41 -1.51 -18.28
CA ALA A 108 -4.40 -1.27 -16.84
C ALA A 108 -3.94 -2.52 -16.07
N ARG A 109 -4.35 -3.70 -16.50
CA ARG A 109 -3.94 -4.97 -15.90
C ARG A 109 -2.46 -5.23 -16.10
N ALA A 110 -1.97 -5.04 -17.31
CA ALA A 110 -0.54 -5.15 -17.61
C ALA A 110 0.29 -4.18 -16.76
N PHE A 111 -0.14 -2.93 -16.63
CA PHE A 111 0.52 -1.94 -15.78
C PHE A 111 0.59 -2.38 -14.31
N TYR A 112 -0.52 -2.89 -13.76
CA TYR A 112 -0.55 -3.43 -12.40
C TYR A 112 0.42 -4.60 -12.22
N ASP A 113 0.36 -5.58 -13.11
CA ASP A 113 1.19 -6.80 -13.04
C ASP A 113 2.69 -6.46 -13.15
N GLU A 114 3.05 -5.54 -14.05
CA GLU A 114 4.42 -5.06 -14.21
C GLU A 114 4.94 -4.32 -12.97
N LEU A 115 4.12 -3.44 -12.37
CA LEU A 115 4.49 -2.75 -11.14
C LEU A 115 4.70 -3.72 -9.96
N VAL A 116 3.81 -4.69 -9.80
CA VAL A 116 3.97 -5.73 -8.77
C VAL A 116 5.27 -6.51 -8.99
N TYR A 117 5.56 -6.88 -10.24
CA TYR A 117 6.79 -7.57 -10.59
C TYR A 117 8.03 -6.72 -10.27
N MET A 118 8.03 -5.44 -10.69
CA MET A 118 9.16 -4.54 -10.45
C MET A 118 9.43 -4.32 -8.95
N LEU A 119 8.40 -4.18 -8.14
CA LEU A 119 8.53 -4.05 -6.69
C LEU A 119 9.06 -5.36 -6.06
N ALA A 120 8.51 -6.50 -6.45
CA ALA A 120 8.91 -7.81 -5.94
C ALA A 120 10.35 -8.16 -6.31
N MET A 121 10.79 -7.78 -7.51
CA MET A 121 12.15 -8.02 -8.02
C MET A 121 13.15 -6.94 -7.64
N GLN A 122 12.74 -5.95 -6.83
CA GLN A 122 13.58 -4.82 -6.41
C GLN A 122 14.16 -4.01 -7.60
N MET A 123 13.45 -3.99 -8.73
CA MET A 123 13.83 -3.21 -9.92
C MET A 123 13.47 -1.74 -9.76
N ALA A 124 12.49 -1.44 -8.93
CA ALA A 124 12.07 -0.09 -8.55
C ALA A 124 11.69 -0.06 -7.07
N ALA A 125 11.99 1.05 -6.43
CA ALA A 125 11.58 1.32 -5.07
C ALA A 125 11.12 2.78 -4.96
N PRO A 126 9.85 3.03 -4.59
CA PRO A 126 9.40 4.38 -4.29
C PRO A 126 10.09 4.91 -3.02
N ASN A 127 10.03 6.23 -2.80
CA ASN A 127 10.52 6.82 -1.57
C ASN A 127 9.67 6.37 -0.35
N SER A 128 10.22 6.50 0.84
CA SER A 128 9.59 6.01 2.08
C SER A 128 8.16 6.47 2.32
N PRO A 129 7.77 7.75 2.05
CA PRO A 129 6.39 8.18 2.23
C PRO A 129 5.37 7.42 1.38
N GLN A 130 5.74 6.96 0.19
CA GLN A 130 4.89 6.09 -0.64
C GLN A 130 4.65 4.74 0.06
N TRP A 131 5.72 4.11 0.56
CA TRP A 131 5.62 2.86 1.29
C TRP A 131 4.74 2.96 2.54
N PHE A 132 4.77 4.10 3.24
CA PHE A 132 4.00 4.29 4.48
C PHE A 132 2.51 4.51 4.22
N ASN A 133 2.15 5.27 3.19
CA ASN A 133 0.81 5.85 3.09
C ASN A 133 0.04 5.45 1.85
N THR A 134 0.70 5.14 0.73
CA THR A 134 0.01 4.89 -0.53
C THR A 134 -0.78 3.59 -0.49
N GLY A 135 -2.03 3.68 -0.88
CA GLY A 135 -2.94 2.55 -1.02
C GLY A 135 -3.60 2.08 0.26
N LEU A 136 -3.33 2.67 1.42
CA LEU A 136 -3.98 2.28 2.68
C LEU A 136 -5.49 2.49 2.64
N HIS A 137 -5.95 3.58 2.03
CA HIS A 137 -7.37 3.83 1.85
C HIS A 137 -7.97 2.91 0.77
N TRP A 138 -7.29 2.79 -0.37
CA TRP A 138 -7.77 1.96 -1.48
C TRP A 138 -7.87 0.47 -1.12
N ALA A 139 -6.86 -0.08 -0.45
CA ALA A 139 -6.79 -1.52 -0.15
C ALA A 139 -7.55 -1.91 1.12
N TYR A 140 -7.64 -1.03 2.12
CA TYR A 140 -8.13 -1.36 3.45
C TYR A 140 -9.26 -0.46 3.97
N GLY A 141 -9.56 0.64 3.29
CA GLY A 141 -10.51 1.64 3.76
C GLY A 141 -10.00 2.45 4.96
N ILE A 142 -8.69 2.43 5.22
CA ILE A 142 -8.10 3.25 6.29
C ILE A 142 -8.34 4.72 5.97
N SER A 143 -8.89 5.43 6.93
CA SER A 143 -9.25 6.84 6.80
C SER A 143 -8.78 7.63 8.02
N GLY A 144 -8.72 8.96 7.88
CA GLY A 144 -8.33 9.88 8.93
C GLY A 144 -8.65 11.32 8.54
N PRO A 145 -8.42 12.31 9.42
CA PRO A 145 -8.67 13.70 9.11
C PRO A 145 -7.97 14.14 7.81
N PRO A 146 -8.56 15.04 7.03
CA PRO A 146 -8.03 15.44 5.71
C PRO A 146 -6.70 16.21 5.76
N GLN A 147 -6.38 16.83 6.87
CA GLN A 147 -5.10 17.54 7.12
C GLN A 147 -4.76 18.62 6.07
N GLY A 148 -5.78 19.20 5.42
CA GLY A 148 -5.59 20.21 4.38
C GLY A 148 -5.10 19.67 3.03
N HIS A 149 -5.11 18.37 2.82
CA HIS A 149 -4.72 17.77 1.54
C HIS A 149 -5.70 18.18 0.43
N LYS A 150 -5.15 18.56 -0.71
CA LYS A 150 -5.90 18.91 -1.91
C LYS A 150 -5.51 18.00 -3.07
N TYR A 151 -6.42 17.85 -4.02
CA TYR A 151 -6.17 17.11 -5.26
C TYR A 151 -6.85 17.77 -6.44
N VAL A 152 -6.38 17.46 -7.64
CA VAL A 152 -7.06 17.83 -8.88
C VAL A 152 -8.04 16.72 -9.24
N ASP A 153 -9.31 17.08 -9.36
CA ASP A 153 -10.33 16.15 -9.82
C ASP A 153 -10.07 15.76 -11.29
N PRO A 154 -9.90 14.47 -11.60
CA PRO A 154 -9.52 14.05 -12.95
C PRO A 154 -10.61 14.26 -14.00
N GLN A 155 -11.86 14.46 -13.60
CA GLN A 155 -12.98 14.68 -14.51
C GLN A 155 -13.22 16.15 -14.81
N THR A 156 -13.09 17.00 -13.78
CA THR A 156 -13.40 18.43 -13.91
C THR A 156 -12.16 19.31 -14.05
N GLY A 157 -10.98 18.83 -13.66
CA GLY A 157 -9.74 19.61 -13.58
C GLY A 157 -9.71 20.60 -12.41
N GLU A 158 -10.71 20.61 -11.55
CA GLU A 158 -10.80 21.52 -10.40
C GLU A 158 -9.98 21.03 -9.22
N ILE A 159 -9.45 21.96 -8.43
CA ILE A 159 -8.80 21.63 -7.16
C ILE A 159 -9.89 21.44 -6.10
N LYS A 160 -9.89 20.26 -5.49
CA LYS A 160 -10.81 19.87 -4.41
C LYS A 160 -10.07 19.52 -3.13
N ASP A 161 -10.75 19.66 -2.00
CA ASP A 161 -10.24 19.20 -0.72
C ASP A 161 -10.43 17.68 -0.59
N SER A 162 -9.39 16.99 -0.10
CA SER A 162 -9.48 15.58 0.22
C SER A 162 -10.36 15.36 1.44
N THR A 163 -11.11 14.27 1.47
CA THR A 163 -11.93 13.88 2.63
C THR A 163 -11.13 13.13 3.68
N SER A 164 -9.95 12.60 3.30
CA SER A 164 -9.05 11.85 4.18
C SER A 164 -7.60 12.04 3.74
N ALA A 165 -6.70 12.15 4.69
CA ALA A 165 -5.26 12.18 4.43
C ALA A 165 -4.73 10.88 3.78
N TYR A 166 -5.44 9.78 3.89
CA TYR A 166 -5.07 8.48 3.31
C TYR A 166 -5.69 8.21 1.94
N GLU A 167 -6.77 8.91 1.57
CA GLU A 167 -7.39 8.76 0.25
C GLU A 167 -6.44 9.22 -0.86
N ARG A 168 -5.84 10.38 -0.68
CA ARG A 168 -4.85 10.98 -1.58
C ARG A 168 -3.67 11.48 -0.76
N PRO A 169 -2.79 10.58 -0.31
CA PRO A 169 -1.67 10.97 0.51
C PRO A 169 -0.74 11.89 -0.27
N ALA A 170 -0.25 12.93 0.40
CA ALA A 170 0.80 13.80 -0.11
C ALA A 170 2.16 13.22 0.31
N PRO A 171 2.86 12.46 -0.55
CA PRO A 171 4.18 11.95 -0.23
C PRO A 171 5.16 13.13 -0.28
N HIS A 172 5.70 13.50 0.87
CA HIS A 172 6.78 14.45 0.92
C HIS A 172 8.06 13.78 0.45
N ALA A 173 8.72 14.40 -0.52
CA ALA A 173 10.05 13.97 -0.95
C ALA A 173 11.09 14.26 0.13
N CYS A 174 12.29 13.73 -0.04
CA CYS A 174 13.41 13.94 0.88
C CYS A 174 13.59 15.41 1.24
N PHE A 175 13.66 15.70 2.54
CA PHE A 175 14.14 17.00 3.01
C PHE A 175 15.65 17.01 2.85
N ILE A 176 16.14 17.90 2.00
CA ILE A 176 17.54 18.29 2.00
C ILE A 176 17.62 19.48 2.94
N GLN A 177 18.26 19.29 4.08
CA GLN A 177 18.65 20.37 4.97
C GLN A 177 20.00 20.94 4.54
#